data_18fae53fff1b7f281bd5ebb882c1e1ef
#
_entry.id   18fae53fff1b7f281bd5ebb882c1e1ef
#
_cell.length_a   1.000
_cell.length_b   1.000
_cell.length_c   1.000
_cell.angle_alpha   90.00
_cell.angle_beta   90.00
_cell.angle_gamma   90.00
#
_symmetry.space_group_name_H-M   'P 1'
#
loop_
_entity.id
_entity.type
_entity.pdbx_description
1 polymer ?
#
loop_
_entity_poly.entity_id
_entity_poly.type
_entity_poly.pdbx_seq_one_letter_code
_entity_poly.pdbx_strand_id
1 'polypeptide(L)'
;MSQNTVWITGASSGIGEALALRFARAGANVVLSARRENELQRVAERCGADDRVLVLPLDVTDWDALPAAVEAVLDRFGAIDLLVNNAGVSQRSLCKDTDMAVYRQLMEVDVMGQIALTKAVLPHMLERGSGHLAVTASVAGKVGVPLRTGYCAAKHAVMGFFDALRAEVEDQGIAVSTIVPGFIQTDVSRNALSADGSAFGKVDEDIADGMDVDECAEVIFKGLTAGKREIPVGKGKEMAALWIKRFTPELMFRIARARS
;
A
#
# COMPACT_ATOMS: atom_id res chain seq x y z
N MET A 1 -29.01 0.33 3.85
CA MET A 1 -27.68 0.66 4.38
C MET A 1 -26.88 1.20 3.22
N SER A 2 -26.25 2.36 3.33
CA SER A 2 -25.35 2.87 2.28
C SER A 2 -24.22 1.85 2.09
N GLN A 3 -23.88 1.55 0.85
CA GLN A 3 -22.74 0.68 0.56
C GLN A 3 -21.46 1.46 0.89
N ASN A 4 -20.50 0.83 1.59
CA ASN A 4 -19.23 1.46 1.92
C ASN A 4 -18.43 1.73 0.64
N THR A 5 -17.86 2.92 0.51
CA THR A 5 -16.98 3.29 -0.60
C THR A 5 -15.52 3.09 -0.21
N VAL A 6 -14.82 2.25 -0.96
CA VAL A 6 -13.42 1.88 -0.76
C VAL A 6 -12.59 2.39 -1.91
N TRP A 7 -11.66 3.30 -1.64
CA TRP A 7 -10.72 3.82 -2.61
C TRP A 7 -9.35 3.16 -2.47
N ILE A 8 -8.88 2.53 -3.54
CA ILE A 8 -7.62 1.77 -3.55
C ILE A 8 -6.67 2.35 -4.57
N THR A 9 -5.50 2.81 -4.14
CA THR A 9 -4.42 3.22 -5.03
C THR A 9 -3.52 2.03 -5.38
N GLY A 10 -2.86 2.08 -6.56
CA GLY A 10 -2.10 0.93 -7.05
C GLY A 10 -3.00 -0.26 -7.39
N ALA A 11 -4.26 -0.01 -7.75
CA ALA A 11 -5.28 -1.04 -7.99
C ALA A 11 -5.09 -1.79 -9.32
N SER A 12 -4.13 -1.43 -10.15
CA SER A 12 -3.93 -2.02 -11.48
C SER A 12 -3.24 -3.40 -11.46
N SER A 13 -2.72 -3.86 -10.33
CA SER A 13 -2.05 -5.16 -10.19
C SER A 13 -1.82 -5.56 -8.72
N GLY A 14 -1.43 -6.82 -8.51
CA GLY A 14 -0.94 -7.33 -7.23
C GLY A 14 -1.93 -7.18 -6.07
N ILE A 15 -1.45 -6.75 -4.91
CA ILE A 15 -2.27 -6.62 -3.69
C ILE A 15 -3.44 -5.66 -3.92
N GLY A 16 -3.23 -4.53 -4.61
CA GLY A 16 -4.29 -3.55 -4.88
C GLY A 16 -5.41 -4.10 -5.74
N GLU A 17 -5.09 -4.83 -6.82
CA GLU A 17 -6.08 -5.54 -7.65
C GLU A 17 -6.84 -6.59 -6.85
N ALA A 18 -6.14 -7.45 -6.11
CA ALA A 18 -6.76 -8.51 -5.32
C ALA A 18 -7.70 -7.95 -4.23
N LEU A 19 -7.31 -6.85 -3.58
CA LEU A 19 -8.18 -6.14 -2.63
C LEU A 19 -9.41 -5.54 -3.31
N ALA A 20 -9.26 -4.91 -4.47
CA ALA A 20 -10.37 -4.36 -5.24
C ALA A 20 -11.43 -5.43 -5.55
N LEU A 21 -10.98 -6.57 -6.07
CA LEU A 21 -11.85 -7.73 -6.35
C LEU A 21 -12.52 -8.26 -5.07
N ARG A 22 -11.77 -8.29 -3.98
CA ARG A 22 -12.30 -8.80 -2.69
C ARG A 22 -13.38 -7.87 -2.12
N PHE A 23 -13.16 -6.54 -2.16
CA PHE A 23 -14.16 -5.57 -1.70
C PHE A 23 -15.39 -5.52 -2.62
N ALA A 24 -15.22 -5.59 -3.95
CA ALA A 24 -16.31 -5.66 -4.90
C ALA A 24 -17.21 -6.88 -4.64
N ARG A 25 -16.61 -8.07 -4.40
CA ARG A 25 -17.37 -9.29 -4.01
C ARG A 25 -18.11 -9.13 -2.69
N ALA A 26 -17.63 -8.29 -1.78
CA ALA A 26 -18.33 -7.96 -0.52
C ALA A 26 -19.46 -6.95 -0.70
N GLY A 27 -19.68 -6.42 -1.91
CA GLY A 27 -20.75 -5.48 -2.23
C GLY A 27 -20.39 -4.00 -2.00
N ALA A 28 -19.10 -3.67 -1.79
CA ALA A 28 -18.66 -2.30 -1.65
C ALA A 28 -18.69 -1.54 -2.99
N ASN A 29 -18.79 -0.22 -2.94
CA ASN A 29 -18.37 0.64 -4.02
C ASN A 29 -16.85 0.67 -4.04
N VAL A 30 -16.22 0.53 -5.21
CA VAL A 30 -14.76 0.44 -5.33
C VAL A 30 -14.24 1.50 -6.27
N VAL A 31 -13.31 2.33 -5.80
CA VAL A 31 -12.58 3.29 -6.63
C VAL A 31 -11.19 2.73 -6.92
N LEU A 32 -10.88 2.56 -8.19
CA LEU A 32 -9.64 1.98 -8.69
C LEU A 32 -8.73 3.09 -9.20
N SER A 33 -7.61 3.34 -8.53
CA SER A 33 -6.64 4.34 -8.96
C SER A 33 -5.25 3.76 -9.19
N ALA A 34 -4.69 4.09 -10.32
CA ALA A 34 -3.31 3.89 -10.74
C ALA A 34 -3.05 4.72 -12.01
N ARG A 35 -1.80 4.73 -12.49
CA ARG A 35 -1.44 5.48 -13.72
C ARG A 35 -1.91 4.82 -15.02
N ARG A 36 -2.04 3.47 -15.05
CA ARG A 36 -2.36 2.69 -16.23
C ARG A 36 -3.86 2.46 -16.33
N GLU A 37 -4.55 3.31 -17.09
CA GLU A 37 -5.99 3.27 -17.24
C GLU A 37 -6.51 1.95 -17.83
N ASN A 38 -5.85 1.43 -18.87
CA ASN A 38 -6.20 0.15 -19.49
C ASN A 38 -6.19 -1.02 -18.49
N GLU A 39 -5.22 -1.05 -17.58
CA GLU A 39 -5.16 -2.07 -16.54
C GLU A 39 -6.26 -1.87 -15.48
N LEU A 40 -6.61 -0.62 -15.17
CA LEU A 40 -7.73 -0.34 -14.25
C LEU A 40 -9.05 -0.78 -14.87
N GLN A 41 -9.28 -0.57 -16.18
CA GLN A 41 -10.45 -1.06 -16.88
C GLN A 41 -10.54 -2.59 -16.84
N ARG A 42 -9.43 -3.29 -17.11
CA ARG A 42 -9.37 -4.76 -16.97
C ARG A 42 -9.78 -5.22 -15.55
N VAL A 43 -9.33 -4.52 -14.52
CA VAL A 43 -9.70 -4.84 -13.12
C VAL A 43 -11.17 -4.51 -12.86
N ALA A 44 -11.68 -3.39 -13.38
CA ALA A 44 -13.08 -3.00 -13.25
C ALA A 44 -14.02 -4.05 -13.84
N GLU A 45 -13.74 -4.56 -15.05
CA GLU A 45 -14.49 -5.65 -15.68
C GLU A 45 -14.54 -6.91 -14.78
N ARG A 46 -13.45 -7.23 -14.10
CA ARG A 46 -13.38 -8.36 -13.16
C ARG A 46 -14.13 -8.11 -11.86
N CYS A 47 -14.30 -6.86 -11.45
CA CYS A 47 -15.15 -6.50 -10.30
C CYS A 47 -16.64 -6.72 -10.58
N GLY A 48 -17.07 -6.73 -11.84
CA GLY A 48 -18.39 -7.20 -12.29
C GLY A 48 -19.58 -6.36 -11.88
N ALA A 49 -19.42 -5.08 -11.57
CA ALA A 49 -20.50 -4.19 -11.14
C ALA A 49 -20.27 -2.76 -11.64
N ASP A 50 -20.72 -2.45 -12.83
CA ASP A 50 -20.47 -1.17 -13.52
C ASP A 50 -20.94 0.06 -12.74
N ASP A 51 -22.02 -0.05 -11.98
CA ASP A 51 -22.56 1.03 -11.16
C ASP A 51 -21.81 1.26 -9.84
N ARG A 52 -21.08 0.27 -9.36
CA ARG A 52 -20.33 0.28 -8.10
C ARG A 52 -18.82 0.39 -8.28
N VAL A 53 -18.32 0.53 -9.50
CA VAL A 53 -16.90 0.65 -9.78
C VAL A 53 -16.63 2.00 -10.46
N LEU A 54 -15.67 2.75 -9.92
CA LEU A 54 -15.15 3.96 -10.53
C LEU A 54 -13.68 3.73 -10.92
N VAL A 55 -13.40 3.79 -12.21
CA VAL A 55 -12.03 3.85 -12.71
C VAL A 55 -11.58 5.31 -12.68
N LEU A 56 -10.54 5.60 -11.88
CA LEU A 56 -10.03 6.94 -11.67
C LEU A 56 -8.50 6.94 -11.85
N PRO A 57 -8.01 7.14 -13.09
CA PRO A 57 -6.58 7.22 -13.34
C PRO A 57 -5.94 8.34 -12.51
N LEU A 58 -4.88 8.00 -11.77
CA LEU A 58 -4.23 8.93 -10.85
C LEU A 58 -2.75 8.57 -10.68
N ASP A 59 -1.89 9.59 -10.79
CA ASP A 59 -0.53 9.54 -10.26
C ASP A 59 -0.54 10.19 -8.87
N VAL A 60 -0.21 9.43 -7.84
CA VAL A 60 -0.20 9.93 -6.45
C VAL A 60 0.87 11.01 -6.22
N THR A 61 1.82 11.19 -7.15
CA THR A 61 2.83 12.24 -7.11
C THR A 61 2.39 13.55 -7.75
N ASP A 62 1.26 13.55 -8.46
CA ASP A 62 0.61 14.77 -8.97
C ASP A 62 -0.36 15.33 -7.93
N TRP A 63 0.20 16.10 -6.99
CA TRP A 63 -0.56 16.60 -5.85
C TRP A 63 -1.65 17.60 -6.23
N ASP A 64 -1.47 18.33 -7.33
CA ASP A 64 -2.45 19.30 -7.83
C ASP A 64 -3.72 18.61 -8.35
N ALA A 65 -3.62 17.36 -8.80
CA ALA A 65 -4.76 16.55 -9.25
C ALA A 65 -5.58 15.94 -8.09
N LEU A 66 -5.01 15.84 -6.88
CA LEU A 66 -5.66 15.10 -5.78
C LEU A 66 -7.00 15.71 -5.32
N PRO A 67 -7.18 17.03 -5.18
CA PRO A 67 -8.46 17.61 -4.81
C PRO A 67 -9.59 17.25 -5.80
N ALA A 68 -9.34 17.36 -7.11
CA ALA A 68 -10.31 17.00 -8.14
C ALA A 68 -10.62 15.49 -8.12
N ALA A 69 -9.63 14.65 -7.83
CA ALA A 69 -9.85 13.22 -7.67
C ALA A 69 -10.76 12.90 -6.46
N VAL A 70 -10.59 13.59 -5.33
CA VAL A 70 -11.49 13.47 -4.17
C VAL A 70 -12.91 13.88 -4.53
N GLU A 71 -13.09 15.03 -5.18
CA GLU A 71 -14.38 15.50 -5.62
C GLU A 71 -15.08 14.49 -6.54
N ALA A 72 -14.38 13.92 -7.53
CA ALA A 72 -14.93 12.91 -8.42
C ALA A 72 -15.44 11.66 -7.67
N VAL A 73 -14.77 11.23 -6.61
CA VAL A 73 -15.25 10.12 -5.77
C VAL A 73 -16.49 10.52 -4.97
N LEU A 74 -16.49 11.73 -4.40
CA LEU A 74 -17.62 12.24 -3.62
C LEU A 74 -18.85 12.46 -4.49
N ASP A 75 -18.70 13.02 -5.69
CA ASP A 75 -19.78 13.20 -6.67
C ASP A 75 -20.40 11.86 -7.08
N ARG A 76 -19.58 10.83 -7.22
CA ARG A 76 -20.04 9.50 -7.66
C ARG A 76 -20.72 8.71 -6.57
N PHE A 77 -20.19 8.73 -5.34
CA PHE A 77 -20.61 7.84 -4.26
C PHE A 77 -21.05 8.55 -2.96
N GLY A 78 -20.88 9.86 -2.87
CA GLY A 78 -21.26 10.68 -1.73
C GLY A 78 -20.35 10.58 -0.52
N ALA A 79 -19.46 9.57 -0.46
CA ALA A 79 -18.58 9.36 0.67
C ALA A 79 -17.33 8.55 0.30
N ILE A 80 -16.26 8.72 1.10
CA ILE A 80 -15.08 7.86 1.13
C ILE A 80 -15.02 7.26 2.52
N ASP A 81 -15.34 5.96 2.66
CA ASP A 81 -15.36 5.28 3.95
C ASP A 81 -14.03 4.64 4.29
N LEU A 82 -13.31 4.13 3.27
CA LEU A 82 -11.99 3.55 3.41
C LEU A 82 -11.08 4.02 2.28
N LEU A 83 -9.95 4.62 2.63
CA LEU A 83 -8.84 4.87 1.71
C LEU A 83 -7.73 3.84 1.96
N VAL A 84 -7.36 3.06 0.93
CA VAL A 84 -6.20 2.15 0.97
C VAL A 84 -5.07 2.75 0.14
N ASN A 85 -4.13 3.40 0.80
CA ASN A 85 -2.87 3.87 0.22
C ASN A 85 -1.97 2.66 -0.05
N ASN A 86 -2.11 2.08 -1.25
CA ASN A 86 -1.37 0.87 -1.63
C ASN A 86 -0.42 1.11 -2.81
N ALA A 87 -0.53 2.21 -3.55
CA ALA A 87 0.43 2.56 -4.58
C ALA A 87 1.86 2.59 -4.00
N GLY A 88 2.80 2.00 -4.73
CA GLY A 88 4.19 1.96 -4.29
C GLY A 88 5.10 1.31 -5.32
N VAL A 89 6.39 1.53 -5.16
CA VAL A 89 7.47 0.95 -5.96
C VAL A 89 8.52 0.35 -5.03
N SER A 90 9.25 -0.67 -5.50
CA SER A 90 10.33 -1.31 -4.75
C SER A 90 11.69 -0.96 -5.36
N GLN A 91 12.77 -1.36 -4.68
CA GLN A 91 14.16 -1.18 -5.14
C GLN A 91 14.90 -2.51 -5.10
N ARG A 92 15.81 -2.70 -6.06
CA ARG A 92 16.73 -3.84 -6.09
C ARG A 92 18.11 -3.41 -6.57
N SER A 93 18.89 -2.78 -5.69
CA SER A 93 20.25 -2.32 -5.98
C SER A 93 21.05 -2.06 -4.69
N LEU A 94 22.38 -2.17 -4.77
CA LEU A 94 23.25 -1.81 -3.64
C LEU A 94 23.27 -0.30 -3.44
N CYS A 95 23.37 0.14 -2.19
CA CYS A 95 23.41 1.57 -1.85
C CYS A 95 24.49 2.34 -2.61
N LYS A 96 25.70 1.76 -2.73
CA LYS A 96 26.84 2.41 -3.41
C LYS A 96 26.63 2.63 -4.90
N ASP A 97 25.73 1.83 -5.53
CA ASP A 97 25.48 1.84 -6.96
C ASP A 97 24.17 2.55 -7.34
N THR A 98 23.34 2.89 -6.34
CA THR A 98 21.99 3.45 -6.56
C THR A 98 22.04 4.95 -6.74
N ASP A 99 21.49 5.43 -7.86
CA ASP A 99 21.36 6.86 -8.15
C ASP A 99 20.41 7.56 -7.15
N MET A 100 20.72 8.80 -6.78
CA MET A 100 19.87 9.61 -5.91
C MET A 100 18.46 9.85 -6.49
N ALA A 101 18.30 9.79 -7.81
CA ALA A 101 16.99 9.89 -8.47
C ALA A 101 16.07 8.73 -8.06
N VAL A 102 16.60 7.51 -7.90
CA VAL A 102 15.86 6.34 -7.43
C VAL A 102 15.36 6.54 -6.00
N TYR A 103 16.21 7.05 -5.11
CA TYR A 103 15.80 7.36 -3.74
C TYR A 103 14.70 8.43 -3.71
N ARG A 104 14.80 9.49 -4.52
CA ARG A 104 13.74 10.51 -4.63
C ARG A 104 12.44 9.90 -5.11
N GLN A 105 12.47 9.10 -6.18
CA GLN A 105 11.26 8.44 -6.71
C GLN A 105 10.58 7.54 -5.67
N LEU A 106 11.36 6.76 -4.90
CA LEU A 106 10.84 5.94 -3.81
C LEU A 106 10.14 6.81 -2.74
N MET A 107 10.77 7.91 -2.34
CA MET A 107 10.19 8.81 -1.34
C MET A 107 8.94 9.53 -1.88
N GLU A 108 8.95 9.97 -3.14
CA GLU A 108 7.80 10.64 -3.76
C GLU A 108 6.59 9.71 -3.85
N VAL A 109 6.77 8.49 -4.38
CA VAL A 109 5.65 7.56 -4.58
C VAL A 109 5.20 6.92 -3.26
N ASP A 110 6.15 6.33 -2.51
CA ASP A 110 5.82 5.47 -1.37
C ASP A 110 5.55 6.27 -0.08
N VAL A 111 5.96 7.54 -0.02
CA VAL A 111 5.78 8.38 1.17
C VAL A 111 4.93 9.60 0.86
N MET A 112 5.46 10.54 0.04
CA MET A 112 4.84 11.84 -0.14
C MET A 112 3.49 11.75 -0.84
N GLY A 113 3.36 10.90 -1.87
CA GLY A 113 2.09 10.68 -2.56
C GLY A 113 1.01 10.09 -1.64
N GLN A 114 1.38 9.16 -0.77
CA GLN A 114 0.45 8.56 0.20
C GLN A 114 0.03 9.58 1.28
N ILE A 115 0.96 10.41 1.75
CA ILE A 115 0.68 11.50 2.69
C ILE A 115 -0.24 12.54 2.03
N ALA A 116 0.06 12.96 0.80
CA ALA A 116 -0.70 13.97 0.10
C ALA A 116 -2.15 13.53 -0.13
N LEU A 117 -2.37 12.30 -0.63
CA LEU A 117 -3.73 11.78 -0.82
C LEU A 117 -4.48 11.61 0.52
N THR A 118 -3.78 11.14 1.57
CA THR A 118 -4.37 11.08 2.92
C THR A 118 -4.82 12.45 3.38
N LYS A 119 -4.00 13.49 3.21
CA LYS A 119 -4.34 14.89 3.56
C LYS A 119 -5.50 15.44 2.73
N ALA A 120 -5.64 15.03 1.47
CA ALA A 120 -6.75 15.45 0.62
C ALA A 120 -8.09 14.82 1.05
N VAL A 121 -8.07 13.55 1.52
CA VAL A 121 -9.28 12.81 1.95
C VAL A 121 -9.66 13.10 3.40
N LEU A 122 -8.68 13.33 4.29
CA LEU A 122 -8.89 13.46 5.73
C LEU A 122 -9.92 14.51 6.13
N PRO A 123 -9.99 15.73 5.55
CA PRO A 123 -10.98 16.73 5.91
C PRO A 123 -12.41 16.22 5.77
N HIS A 124 -12.73 15.51 4.67
CA HIS A 124 -14.03 14.91 4.47
C HIS A 124 -14.38 13.87 5.54
N MET A 125 -13.42 13.02 5.93
CA MET A 125 -13.64 12.04 7.02
C MET A 125 -13.84 12.72 8.38
N LEU A 126 -13.06 13.76 8.67
CA LEU A 126 -13.20 14.53 9.93
C LEU A 126 -14.54 15.25 10.02
N GLU A 127 -15.01 15.88 8.93
CA GLU A 127 -16.33 16.53 8.89
C GLU A 127 -17.47 15.52 9.16
N ARG A 128 -17.34 14.29 8.65
CA ARG A 128 -18.30 13.22 8.87
C ARG A 128 -18.18 12.58 10.27
N GLY A 129 -17.07 12.76 10.96
CA GLY A 129 -16.74 12.04 12.20
C GLY A 129 -16.59 10.54 12.01
N SER A 130 -16.29 10.09 10.79
CA SER A 130 -16.15 8.67 10.47
C SER A 130 -15.31 8.46 9.20
N GLY A 131 -14.42 7.46 9.24
CA GLY A 131 -13.58 7.09 8.13
C GLY A 131 -12.51 6.09 8.53
N HIS A 132 -11.85 5.51 7.53
CA HIS A 132 -10.76 4.58 7.74
C HIS A 132 -9.61 4.85 6.76
N LEU A 133 -8.45 5.16 7.27
CA LEU A 133 -7.24 5.35 6.50
C LEU A 133 -6.35 4.11 6.65
N ALA A 134 -6.01 3.47 5.55
CA ALA A 134 -5.10 2.32 5.54
C ALA A 134 -3.88 2.60 4.66
N VAL A 135 -2.72 2.07 5.06
CA VAL A 135 -1.48 2.17 4.29
C VAL A 135 -0.83 0.81 4.13
N THR A 136 -0.40 0.48 2.90
CA THR A 136 0.41 -0.70 2.63
C THR A 136 1.89 -0.36 2.86
N ALA A 137 2.37 -0.69 4.05
CA ALA A 137 3.78 -0.66 4.41
C ALA A 137 4.51 -1.94 3.93
N SER A 138 5.31 -2.57 4.75
CA SER A 138 5.99 -3.85 4.51
C SER A 138 6.68 -4.32 5.78
N VAL A 139 7.06 -5.60 5.85
CA VAL A 139 8.09 -6.08 6.79
C VAL A 139 9.37 -5.24 6.66
N ALA A 140 9.71 -4.78 5.46
CA ALA A 140 10.84 -3.86 5.22
C ALA A 140 10.66 -2.46 5.87
N GLY A 141 9.47 -2.12 6.36
CA GLY A 141 9.22 -0.95 7.20
C GLY A 141 9.56 -1.15 8.69
N LYS A 142 9.94 -2.37 9.08
CA LYS A 142 10.37 -2.70 10.45
C LYS A 142 11.76 -3.33 10.50
N VAL A 143 12.23 -3.88 9.37
CA VAL A 143 13.49 -4.61 9.25
C VAL A 143 14.27 -4.11 8.04
N GLY A 144 15.56 -3.82 8.21
CA GLY A 144 16.44 -3.49 7.08
C GLY A 144 16.73 -4.74 6.24
N VAL A 145 16.60 -4.59 4.92
CA VAL A 145 16.82 -5.66 3.94
C VAL A 145 17.90 -5.22 2.95
N PRO A 146 18.95 -6.02 2.70
CA PRO A 146 19.95 -5.73 1.68
C PRO A 146 19.33 -5.45 0.31
N LEU A 147 19.97 -4.65 -0.51
CA LEU A 147 19.54 -4.23 -1.85
C LEU A 147 18.26 -3.36 -1.87
N ARG A 148 17.72 -2.94 -0.72
CA ARG A 148 16.44 -2.23 -0.59
C ARG A 148 16.54 -1.04 0.36
N THR A 149 17.68 -0.35 0.40
CA THR A 149 17.92 0.75 1.37
C THR A 149 16.91 1.87 1.27
N GLY A 150 16.60 2.34 0.06
CA GLY A 150 15.58 3.37 -0.17
C GLY A 150 14.16 2.89 0.11
N TYR A 151 13.85 1.67 -0.32
CA TYR A 151 12.55 1.06 -0.03
C TYR A 151 12.31 0.86 1.48
N CYS A 152 13.32 0.36 2.20
CA CYS A 152 13.24 0.25 3.66
C CYS A 152 13.04 1.64 4.31
N ALA A 153 13.78 2.66 3.87
CA ALA A 153 13.62 4.02 4.38
C ALA A 153 12.19 4.53 4.17
N ALA A 154 11.65 4.39 2.95
CA ALA A 154 10.29 4.80 2.61
C ALA A 154 9.24 4.07 3.45
N LYS A 155 9.35 2.74 3.58
CA LYS A 155 8.39 1.95 4.35
C LYS A 155 8.47 2.17 5.86
N HIS A 156 9.64 2.52 6.41
CA HIS A 156 9.75 3.01 7.80
C HIS A 156 9.09 4.38 7.96
N ALA A 157 9.28 5.30 7.00
CA ALA A 157 8.70 6.63 7.04
C ALA A 157 7.17 6.61 7.08
N VAL A 158 6.52 5.81 6.21
CA VAL A 158 5.04 5.71 6.23
C VAL A 158 4.53 5.08 7.51
N MET A 159 5.22 4.10 8.08
CA MET A 159 4.81 3.55 9.37
C MET A 159 4.81 4.60 10.46
N GLY A 160 5.90 5.40 10.55
CA GLY A 160 5.99 6.50 11.52
C GLY A 160 4.90 7.55 11.33
N PHE A 161 4.65 7.96 10.07
CA PHE A 161 3.60 8.92 9.76
C PHE A 161 2.21 8.42 10.16
N PHE A 162 1.82 7.20 9.74
CA PHE A 162 0.49 6.68 10.04
C PHE A 162 0.30 6.29 11.52
N ASP A 163 1.37 5.96 12.24
CA ASP A 163 1.30 5.75 13.70
C ASP A 163 1.04 7.08 14.45
N ALA A 164 1.70 8.17 14.02
CA ALA A 164 1.45 9.50 14.58
C ALA A 164 0.03 9.99 14.22
N LEU A 165 -0.36 9.88 12.95
CA LEU A 165 -1.69 10.26 12.48
C LEU A 165 -2.80 9.53 13.25
N ARG A 166 -2.63 8.25 13.56
CA ARG A 166 -3.61 7.49 14.37
C ARG A 166 -3.85 8.14 15.70
N ALA A 167 -2.80 8.56 16.38
CA ALA A 167 -2.93 9.23 17.69
C ALA A 167 -3.64 10.60 17.59
N GLU A 168 -3.52 11.27 16.43
CA GLU A 168 -4.15 12.58 16.22
C GLU A 168 -5.65 12.49 15.91
N VAL A 169 -6.13 11.40 15.27
CA VAL A 169 -7.48 11.35 14.69
C VAL A 169 -8.40 10.27 15.27
N GLU A 170 -7.88 9.34 16.09
CA GLU A 170 -8.67 8.22 16.61
C GLU A 170 -9.87 8.72 17.44
N ASP A 171 -9.68 9.75 18.28
CA ASP A 171 -10.74 10.35 19.10
C ASP A 171 -11.77 11.14 18.26
N GLN A 172 -11.48 11.38 16.99
CA GLN A 172 -12.37 12.04 16.02
C GLN A 172 -13.14 11.04 15.15
N GLY A 173 -13.14 9.75 15.52
CA GLY A 173 -13.87 8.69 14.82
C GLY A 173 -13.18 8.17 13.55
N ILE A 174 -11.89 8.48 13.33
CA ILE A 174 -11.14 8.04 12.17
C ILE A 174 -10.21 6.88 12.56
N ALA A 175 -10.46 5.70 11.95
CA ALA A 175 -9.57 4.56 12.11
C ALA A 175 -8.32 4.68 11.23
N VAL A 176 -7.17 4.19 11.72
CA VAL A 176 -5.93 4.13 10.94
C VAL A 176 -5.31 2.75 11.05
N SER A 177 -5.10 2.09 9.90
CA SER A 177 -4.51 0.74 9.81
C SER A 177 -3.21 0.74 9.01
N THR A 178 -2.20 0.06 9.53
CA THR A 178 -0.95 -0.21 8.82
C THR A 178 -0.91 -1.67 8.39
N ILE A 179 -0.89 -1.93 7.08
CA ILE A 179 -0.77 -3.26 6.49
C ILE A 179 0.72 -3.57 6.35
N VAL A 180 1.16 -4.73 6.84
CA VAL A 180 2.59 -5.10 6.89
C VAL A 180 2.79 -6.42 6.13
N PRO A 181 2.83 -6.39 4.77
CA PRO A 181 3.08 -7.58 3.99
C PRO A 181 4.52 -8.08 4.13
N GLY A 182 4.66 -9.40 4.18
CA GLY A 182 5.91 -10.13 3.93
C GLY A 182 6.13 -10.35 2.43
N PHE A 183 6.55 -11.58 2.07
CA PHE A 183 6.68 -11.98 0.67
C PHE A 183 5.32 -12.42 0.12
N ILE A 184 4.82 -11.69 -0.88
CA ILE A 184 3.54 -11.94 -1.55
C ILE A 184 3.81 -12.12 -3.04
N GLN A 185 3.22 -13.15 -3.64
CA GLN A 185 3.35 -13.48 -5.07
C GLN A 185 2.73 -12.36 -5.93
N THR A 186 3.57 -11.43 -6.37
CA THR A 186 3.20 -10.28 -7.21
C THR A 186 4.37 -9.89 -8.12
N ASP A 187 4.12 -9.05 -9.11
CA ASP A 187 5.16 -8.50 -9.98
C ASP A 187 5.98 -7.35 -9.34
N VAL A 188 5.84 -7.12 -8.02
CA VAL A 188 6.52 -6.00 -7.33
C VAL A 188 8.03 -6.03 -7.48
N SER A 189 8.66 -7.21 -7.50
CA SER A 189 10.10 -7.33 -7.69
C SER A 189 10.50 -7.14 -9.15
N ARG A 190 9.69 -7.63 -10.12
CA ARG A 190 9.93 -7.40 -11.55
C ARG A 190 9.91 -5.91 -11.88
N ASN A 191 9.00 -5.17 -11.25
CA ASN A 191 8.83 -3.74 -11.43
C ASN A 191 9.68 -2.89 -10.47
N ALA A 192 10.54 -3.54 -9.64
CA ALA A 192 11.43 -2.83 -8.73
C ALA A 192 12.45 -1.98 -9.51
N LEU A 193 12.83 -0.85 -8.95
CA LEU A 193 13.83 0.04 -9.54
C LEU A 193 15.22 -0.53 -9.33
N SER A 194 15.98 -0.66 -10.41
CA SER A 194 17.41 -0.93 -10.43
C SER A 194 18.21 0.31 -10.02
N ALA A 195 19.54 0.22 -10.06
CA ALA A 195 20.44 1.29 -9.65
C ALA A 195 20.23 2.61 -10.41
N ASP A 196 19.91 2.53 -11.68
CA ASP A 196 19.68 3.64 -12.62
C ASP A 196 18.20 4.02 -12.80
N GLY A 197 17.29 3.41 -12.04
CA GLY A 197 15.85 3.63 -12.15
C GLY A 197 15.14 2.79 -13.20
N SER A 198 15.84 1.98 -13.98
CA SER A 198 15.23 0.99 -14.87
C SER A 198 14.54 -0.12 -14.09
N ALA A 199 13.60 -0.85 -14.74
CA ALA A 199 12.97 -1.99 -14.10
C ALA A 199 13.95 -3.15 -13.91
N PHE A 200 13.93 -3.81 -12.75
CA PHE A 200 14.77 -4.96 -12.42
C PHE A 200 14.51 -6.16 -13.35
N GLY A 201 13.26 -6.33 -13.83
CA GLY A 201 12.88 -7.28 -14.88
C GLY A 201 12.80 -8.74 -14.44
N LYS A 202 13.15 -9.09 -13.19
CA LYS A 202 13.16 -10.45 -12.68
C LYS A 202 12.26 -10.59 -11.46
N VAL A 203 11.69 -11.77 -11.28
CA VAL A 203 11.00 -12.12 -10.04
C VAL A 203 12.01 -12.63 -9.03
N ASP A 204 11.97 -12.08 -7.82
CA ASP A 204 12.77 -12.53 -6.69
C ASP A 204 12.26 -13.90 -6.20
N GLU A 205 13.14 -14.86 -5.94
CA GLU A 205 12.75 -16.21 -5.50
C GLU A 205 11.92 -16.17 -4.22
N ASP A 206 12.32 -15.36 -3.22
CA ASP A 206 11.54 -15.18 -1.98
C ASP A 206 10.09 -14.71 -2.26
N ILE A 207 9.87 -13.93 -3.33
CA ILE A 207 8.53 -13.45 -3.73
C ILE A 207 7.78 -14.53 -4.51
N ALA A 208 8.47 -15.30 -5.35
CA ALA A 208 7.86 -16.41 -6.07
C ALA A 208 7.31 -17.49 -5.12
N ASP A 209 8.03 -17.74 -4.01
CA ASP A 209 7.64 -18.69 -2.96
C ASP A 209 6.77 -18.06 -1.86
N GLY A 210 6.39 -16.80 -2.02
CA GLY A 210 5.59 -16.04 -1.05
C GLY A 210 4.15 -16.53 -0.89
N MET A 211 3.40 -15.82 -0.06
CA MET A 211 1.95 -16.04 0.10
C MET A 211 1.21 -15.69 -1.20
N ASP A 212 0.20 -16.47 -1.54
CA ASP A 212 -0.72 -16.19 -2.63
C ASP A 212 -1.39 -14.81 -2.44
N VAL A 213 -1.57 -14.07 -3.53
CA VAL A 213 -2.07 -12.69 -3.47
C VAL A 213 -3.54 -12.60 -3.06
N ASP A 214 -4.37 -13.58 -3.45
CA ASP A 214 -5.78 -13.61 -3.07
C ASP A 214 -5.93 -13.98 -1.59
N GLU A 215 -5.09 -14.89 -1.08
CA GLU A 215 -5.02 -15.19 0.35
C GLU A 215 -4.56 -13.97 1.16
N CYS A 216 -3.56 -13.25 0.66
CA CYS A 216 -3.11 -11.99 1.25
C CYS A 216 -4.25 -10.97 1.32
N ALA A 217 -5.00 -10.78 0.23
CA ALA A 217 -6.15 -9.88 0.18
C ALA A 217 -7.25 -10.26 1.18
N GLU A 218 -7.50 -11.56 1.37
CA GLU A 218 -8.48 -12.04 2.36
C GLU A 218 -8.06 -11.70 3.80
N VAL A 219 -6.77 -11.87 4.14
CA VAL A 219 -6.24 -11.50 5.47
C VAL A 219 -6.35 -10.00 5.70
N ILE A 220 -5.98 -9.19 4.69
CA ILE A 220 -6.05 -7.73 4.77
C ILE A 220 -7.52 -7.30 4.91
N PHE A 221 -8.41 -7.82 4.07
CA PHE A 221 -9.85 -7.52 4.13
C PHE A 221 -10.42 -7.78 5.52
N LYS A 222 -10.17 -8.96 6.11
CA LYS A 222 -10.60 -9.29 7.47
C LYS A 222 -10.01 -8.37 8.53
N GLY A 223 -8.75 -7.97 8.35
CA GLY A 223 -8.07 -7.04 9.25
C GLY A 223 -8.68 -5.65 9.22
N LEU A 224 -8.93 -5.12 8.01
CA LEU A 224 -9.54 -3.80 7.81
C LEU A 224 -10.98 -3.77 8.32
N THR A 225 -11.80 -4.77 7.98
CA THR A 225 -13.19 -4.84 8.44
C THR A 225 -13.33 -5.03 9.96
N ALA A 226 -12.31 -5.62 10.59
CA ALA A 226 -12.23 -5.74 12.06
C ALA A 226 -11.60 -4.52 12.76
N GLY A 227 -11.23 -3.46 12.01
CA GLY A 227 -10.60 -2.25 12.54
C GLY A 227 -9.22 -2.49 13.19
N LYS A 228 -8.47 -3.50 12.72
CA LYS A 228 -7.13 -3.77 13.27
C LYS A 228 -6.17 -2.63 12.95
N ARG A 229 -5.48 -2.12 13.96
CA ARG A 229 -4.49 -1.03 13.82
C ARG A 229 -3.26 -1.45 13.03
N GLU A 230 -2.81 -2.70 13.17
CA GLU A 230 -1.73 -3.30 12.41
C GLU A 230 -2.16 -4.66 11.87
N ILE A 231 -1.87 -4.91 10.58
CA ILE A 231 -2.28 -6.12 9.86
C ILE A 231 -1.02 -6.76 9.25
N PRO A 232 -0.26 -7.56 10.03
CA PRO A 232 0.82 -8.35 9.47
C PRO A 232 0.25 -9.47 8.60
N VAL A 233 0.81 -9.65 7.40
CA VAL A 233 0.35 -10.65 6.43
C VAL A 233 1.52 -11.29 5.70
N GLY A 234 1.63 -12.61 5.79
CA GLY A 234 2.71 -13.41 5.20
C GLY A 234 2.79 -14.78 5.85
N LYS A 235 3.57 -15.67 5.26
CA LYS A 235 3.71 -17.07 5.71
C LYS A 235 5.15 -17.46 6.06
N GLY A 236 6.12 -16.68 5.63
CA GLY A 236 7.51 -17.07 5.64
C GLY A 236 8.30 -16.65 6.88
N LYS A 237 9.60 -16.89 6.80
CA LYS A 237 10.57 -16.54 7.84
C LYS A 237 10.63 -15.03 8.09
N GLU A 238 10.23 -14.21 7.11
CA GLU A 238 10.19 -12.77 7.19
C GLU A 238 9.22 -12.29 8.28
N MET A 239 8.16 -13.04 8.57
CA MET A 239 7.24 -12.70 9.66
C MET A 239 7.89 -12.88 11.04
N ALA A 240 8.75 -13.89 11.20
CA ALA A 240 9.56 -14.05 12.42
C ALA A 240 10.57 -12.91 12.59
N ALA A 241 11.06 -12.31 11.50
CA ALA A 241 12.00 -11.19 11.56
C ALA A 241 11.44 -9.97 12.31
N LEU A 242 10.12 -9.77 12.32
CA LEU A 242 9.46 -8.71 13.09
C LEU A 242 9.74 -8.85 14.59
N TRP A 243 9.61 -10.06 15.12
CA TRP A 243 9.87 -10.37 16.54
C TRP A 243 11.37 -10.38 16.85
N ILE A 244 12.18 -11.01 15.99
CA ILE A 244 13.63 -11.04 16.14
C ILE A 244 14.20 -9.63 16.22
N LYS A 245 13.80 -8.73 15.28
CA LYS A 245 14.24 -7.34 15.28
C LYS A 245 13.83 -6.60 16.54
N ARG A 246 12.64 -6.87 17.06
CA ARG A 246 12.11 -6.18 18.26
C ARG A 246 12.85 -6.56 19.53
N PHE A 247 13.15 -7.85 19.72
CA PHE A 247 13.67 -8.35 20.98
C PHE A 247 15.17 -8.70 20.95
N THR A 248 15.71 -9.02 19.77
CA THR A 248 17.10 -9.40 19.56
C THR A 248 17.69 -8.75 18.32
N PRO A 249 17.83 -7.41 18.28
CA PRO A 249 18.24 -6.67 17.08
C PRO A 249 19.61 -7.11 16.55
N GLU A 250 20.56 -7.45 17.43
CA GLU A 250 21.89 -7.94 17.04
C GLU A 250 21.83 -9.26 16.23
N LEU A 251 20.92 -10.16 16.60
CA LEU A 251 20.70 -11.39 15.83
C LEU A 251 20.16 -11.05 14.44
N MET A 252 19.21 -10.10 14.35
CA MET A 252 18.65 -9.69 13.07
C MET A 252 19.71 -9.07 12.16
N PHE A 253 20.61 -8.24 12.69
CA PHE A 253 21.72 -7.67 11.92
C PHE A 253 22.66 -8.75 11.35
N ARG A 254 22.96 -9.80 12.10
CA ARG A 254 23.76 -10.95 11.62
C ARG A 254 23.02 -11.71 10.50
N ILE A 255 21.71 -11.95 10.66
CA ILE A 255 20.88 -12.61 9.64
C ILE A 255 20.82 -11.77 8.36
N ALA A 256 20.61 -10.46 8.48
CA ALA A 256 20.56 -9.57 7.34
C ALA A 256 21.90 -9.54 6.57
N ARG A 257 23.03 -9.51 7.29
CA ARG A 257 24.38 -9.55 6.72
C ARG A 257 24.65 -10.83 5.92
N ALA A 258 24.13 -11.96 6.38
CA ALA A 258 24.32 -13.25 5.69
C ALA A 258 23.52 -13.37 4.37
N ARG A 259 22.61 -12.43 4.10
CA ARG A 259 21.79 -12.34 2.88
C ARG A 259 22.26 -11.25 1.90
N SER A 260 23.33 -10.54 2.22
CA SER A 260 23.91 -9.46 1.41
C SER A 260 24.91 -9.97 0.35
#